data_efc2043063aa5907f38ee78eb4366e04
#
_entry.id   efc2043063aa5907f38ee78eb4366e04
#
_cell.length_a   1.000
_cell.length_b   1.000
_cell.length_c   1.000
_cell.angle_alpha   90.00
_cell.angle_beta   90.00
_cell.angle_gamma   90.00
#
_symmetry.space_group_name_H-M   'P 1'
#
loop_
_entity.id
_entity.type
_entity.pdbx_description
1 polymer ?
#
loop_
_entity_poly.entity_id
_entity_poly.type
_entity_poly.pdbx_seq_one_letter_code
_entity_poly.pdbx_strand_id
1 'polypeptide(L)'
;MVDRIKVSDIQCIIEQAGVLIKEVYDKRNFNVELKRDNTPVTEADKISSEYITSALKKLYPEIPVISEEASLPAYEEREKWAYAWIIDPLDGTKEFIYRNGRFCINIALVEKGKPIFGMINSVCDGEILWAFASGEKGIVKKGKEEALSGIGEKSSKLRVA
;
A
#
# COMPACT_ATOMS: atom_id res chain seq x y z
N MET A 1 -1.59 16.43 13.01
CA MET A 1 -0.82 15.58 12.08
C MET A 1 -1.72 15.08 10.93
N VAL A 2 -2.89 14.50 11.22
CA VAL A 2 -3.83 14.00 10.18
C VAL A 2 -4.16 15.09 9.17
N ASP A 3 -4.44 16.30 9.60
CA ASP A 3 -4.75 17.46 8.73
C ASP A 3 -3.63 17.84 7.74
N ARG A 4 -2.41 17.31 7.95
CA ARG A 4 -1.27 17.52 7.04
C ARG A 4 -1.17 16.45 5.97
N ILE A 5 -1.87 15.32 6.13
CA ILE A 5 -1.86 14.23 5.15
C ILE A 5 -2.85 14.57 4.04
N LYS A 6 -2.32 14.75 2.84
CA LYS A 6 -3.15 14.98 1.66
C LYS A 6 -3.34 13.67 0.91
N VAL A 7 -4.58 13.29 0.69
CA VAL A 7 -4.94 12.10 -0.10
C VAL A 7 -4.27 12.12 -1.46
N SER A 8 -4.26 13.28 -2.13
CA SER A 8 -3.63 13.47 -3.43
C SER A 8 -2.14 13.13 -3.47
N ASP A 9 -1.41 13.45 -2.38
CA ASP A 9 0.03 13.17 -2.32
C ASP A 9 0.29 11.65 -2.24
N ILE A 10 -0.49 10.96 -1.39
CA ILE A 10 -0.39 9.50 -1.27
C ILE A 10 -0.90 8.81 -2.53
N GLN A 11 -1.94 9.35 -3.16
CA GLN A 11 -2.45 8.86 -4.44
C GLN A 11 -1.37 8.93 -5.53
N CYS A 12 -0.69 10.05 -5.68
CA CYS A 12 0.42 10.17 -6.65
C CYS A 12 1.52 9.13 -6.38
N ILE A 13 1.86 8.89 -5.11
CA ILE A 13 2.87 7.89 -4.74
C ILE A 13 2.41 6.49 -5.15
N ILE A 14 1.20 6.09 -4.76
CA ILE A 14 0.71 4.73 -4.99
C ILE A 14 0.43 4.45 -6.47
N GLU A 15 0.00 5.46 -7.23
CA GLU A 15 -0.17 5.39 -8.69
C GLU A 15 1.18 5.16 -9.39
N GLN A 16 2.19 5.95 -9.05
CA GLN A 16 3.52 5.81 -9.66
C GLN A 16 4.16 4.47 -9.29
N ALA A 17 4.00 4.00 -8.06
CA ALA A 17 4.44 2.67 -7.66
C ALA A 17 3.74 1.59 -8.49
N GLY A 18 2.43 1.73 -8.75
CA GLY A 18 1.67 0.84 -9.62
C GLY A 18 2.19 0.82 -11.06
N VAL A 19 2.62 1.96 -11.59
CA VAL A 19 3.26 2.04 -12.92
C VAL A 19 4.56 1.22 -12.92
N LEU A 20 5.43 1.40 -11.92
CA LEU A 20 6.69 0.66 -11.81
C LEU A 20 6.48 -0.86 -11.72
N ILE A 21 5.51 -1.29 -10.90
CA ILE A 21 5.13 -2.71 -10.81
C ILE A 21 4.66 -3.23 -12.17
N LYS A 22 3.82 -2.45 -12.85
CA LYS A 22 3.26 -2.84 -14.14
C LYS A 22 4.31 -2.95 -15.22
N GLU A 23 5.33 -2.10 -15.22
CA GLU A 23 6.48 -2.21 -16.13
C GLU A 23 7.24 -3.54 -15.96
N VAL A 24 7.39 -4.02 -14.72
CA VAL A 24 7.97 -5.34 -14.45
C VAL A 24 6.99 -6.46 -14.83
N TYR A 25 5.72 -6.31 -14.48
CA TYR A 25 4.68 -7.29 -14.78
C TYR A 25 4.52 -7.54 -16.27
N ASP A 26 4.62 -6.52 -17.10
CA ASP A 26 4.46 -6.61 -18.55
C ASP A 26 5.69 -7.25 -19.23
N LYS A 27 6.86 -7.24 -18.58
CA LYS A 27 8.03 -8.05 -19.02
C LYS A 27 7.71 -9.52 -18.78
N ARG A 28 7.99 -10.37 -19.78
CA ARG A 28 7.74 -11.82 -19.66
C ARG A 28 8.74 -12.53 -18.74
N ASN A 29 9.91 -11.94 -18.54
CA ASN A 29 10.99 -12.48 -17.70
C ASN A 29 11.30 -11.46 -16.61
N PHE A 30 11.14 -11.84 -15.36
CA PHE A 30 11.56 -11.10 -14.18
C PHE A 30 12.19 -12.04 -13.16
N ASN A 31 13.09 -11.53 -12.34
CA ASN A 31 13.76 -12.32 -11.32
C ASN A 31 12.81 -12.59 -10.14
N VAL A 32 12.78 -13.83 -9.70
CA VAL A 32 12.08 -14.27 -8.48
C VAL A 32 13.13 -14.78 -7.51
N GLU A 33 13.16 -14.24 -6.31
CA GLU A 33 14.00 -14.71 -5.21
C GLU A 33 13.12 -15.27 -4.09
N LEU A 34 13.68 -16.05 -3.19
CA LEU A 34 13.00 -16.51 -1.99
C LEU A 34 13.53 -15.76 -0.79
N LYS A 35 12.64 -15.23 0.03
CA LYS A 35 12.96 -14.69 1.36
C LYS A 35 13.39 -15.82 2.29
N ARG A 36 13.89 -15.49 3.50
CA ARG A 36 14.35 -16.50 4.50
C ARG A 36 13.23 -17.44 4.95
N ASP A 37 11.98 -17.01 4.87
CA ASP A 37 10.79 -17.80 5.21
C ASP A 37 10.21 -18.58 4.02
N ASN A 38 10.94 -18.66 2.89
CA ASN A 38 10.55 -19.27 1.63
C ASN A 38 9.36 -18.58 0.90
N THR A 39 9.00 -17.36 1.28
CA THR A 39 8.05 -16.56 0.48
C THR A 39 8.76 -15.95 -0.73
N PRO A 40 8.10 -15.88 -1.90
CA PRO A 40 8.71 -15.27 -3.07
C PRO A 40 8.77 -13.74 -2.94
N VAL A 41 9.82 -13.15 -3.48
CA VAL A 41 9.97 -11.71 -3.69
C VAL A 41 10.47 -11.49 -5.11
N THR A 42 9.95 -10.47 -5.76
CA THR A 42 10.34 -10.13 -7.13
C THR A 42 11.03 -8.78 -7.19
N GLU A 43 11.59 -8.47 -8.35
CA GLU A 43 12.11 -7.12 -8.63
C GLU A 43 11.03 -6.04 -8.46
N ALA A 44 9.76 -6.36 -8.73
CA ALA A 44 8.64 -5.43 -8.58
C ALA A 44 8.41 -5.04 -7.10
N ASP A 45 8.49 -6.01 -6.18
CA ASP A 45 8.37 -5.75 -4.73
C ASP A 45 9.45 -4.76 -4.28
N LYS A 46 10.70 -4.99 -4.68
CA LYS A 46 11.86 -4.19 -4.29
C LYS A 46 11.77 -2.75 -4.83
N ILE A 47 11.51 -2.60 -6.13
CA ILE A 47 11.40 -1.28 -6.79
C ILE A 47 10.25 -0.48 -6.19
N SER A 48 9.09 -1.11 -5.99
CA SER A 48 7.94 -0.47 -5.36
C SER A 48 8.24 -0.03 -3.92
N SER A 49 8.88 -0.89 -3.12
CA SER A 49 9.26 -0.59 -1.74
C SER A 49 10.21 0.61 -1.66
N GLU A 50 11.26 0.63 -2.48
CA GLU A 50 12.24 1.71 -2.51
C GLU A 50 11.59 3.04 -2.92
N TYR A 51 10.76 3.01 -3.96
CA TYR A 51 10.07 4.21 -4.44
C TYR A 51 9.12 4.78 -3.38
N ILE A 52 8.18 3.97 -2.85
CA ILE A 52 7.19 4.41 -1.86
C ILE A 52 7.90 4.94 -0.61
N THR A 53 8.90 4.19 -0.09
CA THR A 53 9.66 4.59 1.10
C THR A 53 10.37 5.93 0.89
N SER A 54 11.03 6.13 -0.25
CA SER A 54 11.74 7.37 -0.56
C SER A 54 10.78 8.56 -0.70
N ALA A 55 9.65 8.36 -1.37
CA ALA A 55 8.64 9.39 -1.57
C ALA A 55 7.98 9.82 -0.24
N LEU A 56 7.61 8.85 0.61
CA LEU A 56 7.03 9.13 1.93
C LEU A 56 8.03 9.85 2.84
N LYS A 57 9.29 9.43 2.89
CA LYS A 57 10.35 10.10 3.65
C LYS A 57 10.61 11.53 3.18
N LYS A 58 10.47 11.80 1.89
CA LYS A 58 10.63 13.14 1.33
C LYS A 58 9.48 14.08 1.70
N LEU A 59 8.24 13.59 1.69
CA LEU A 59 7.06 14.39 2.00
C LEU A 59 6.77 14.50 3.50
N TYR A 60 7.07 13.45 4.25
CA TYR A 60 6.79 13.33 5.68
C TYR A 60 8.02 12.83 6.43
N PRO A 61 9.13 13.60 6.45
CA PRO A 61 10.43 13.15 7.00
C PRO A 61 10.39 12.81 8.48
N GLU A 62 9.42 13.34 9.23
CA GLU A 62 9.23 13.07 10.65
C GLU A 62 8.48 11.75 10.94
N ILE A 63 7.91 11.11 9.92
CA ILE A 63 7.14 9.88 10.09
C ILE A 63 7.97 8.69 9.57
N PRO A 64 8.40 7.76 10.45
CA PRO A 64 9.11 6.57 10.03
C PRO A 64 8.26 5.67 9.13
N VAL A 65 8.93 4.92 8.27
CA VAL A 65 8.31 3.98 7.33
C VAL A 65 8.71 2.56 7.68
N ILE A 66 7.71 1.69 7.84
CA ILE A 66 7.85 0.23 7.92
C ILE A 66 7.40 -0.33 6.58
N SER A 67 8.28 -1.07 5.92
CA SER A 67 7.96 -1.81 4.69
C SER A 67 8.11 -3.30 4.93
N GLU A 68 7.26 -4.12 4.31
CA GLU A 68 7.37 -5.58 4.33
C GLU A 68 8.73 -6.04 3.78
N GLU A 69 9.27 -5.32 2.79
CA GLU A 69 10.53 -5.65 2.12
C GLU A 69 11.78 -5.12 2.84
N ALA A 70 11.61 -4.41 3.96
CA ALA A 70 12.71 -3.87 4.74
C ALA A 70 12.87 -4.56 6.09
N SER A 71 14.09 -4.48 6.64
CA SER A 71 14.32 -4.94 8.01
C SER A 71 13.48 -4.12 8.99
N LEU A 72 12.74 -4.82 9.84
CA LEU A 72 11.94 -4.19 10.87
C LEU A 72 12.85 -3.58 11.96
N PRO A 73 12.74 -2.30 12.29
CA PRO A 73 13.45 -1.67 13.40
C PRO A 73 13.14 -2.36 14.74
N ALA A 74 14.05 -2.25 15.73
CA ALA A 74 13.86 -2.84 17.05
C ALA A 74 12.58 -2.35 17.72
N TYR A 75 11.97 -3.19 18.56
CA TYR A 75 10.71 -2.84 19.24
C TYR A 75 10.87 -1.59 20.11
N GLU A 76 11.98 -1.49 20.84
CA GLU A 76 12.32 -0.39 21.75
C GLU A 76 12.46 0.97 21.01
N GLU A 77 12.67 0.93 19.71
CA GLU A 77 12.65 2.12 18.85
C GLU A 77 11.21 2.42 18.41
N ARG A 78 10.52 1.42 17.88
CA ARG A 78 9.18 1.56 17.31
C ARG A 78 8.11 1.95 18.33
N GLU A 79 8.21 1.47 19.57
CA GLU A 79 7.26 1.79 20.65
C GLU A 79 7.20 3.29 21.00
N LYS A 80 8.27 4.03 20.65
CA LYS A 80 8.37 5.49 20.89
C LYS A 80 7.72 6.31 19.79
N TRP A 81 7.37 5.70 18.67
CA TRP A 81 6.82 6.41 17.54
C TRP A 81 5.35 6.78 17.77
N ALA A 82 5.07 8.08 17.65
CA ALA A 82 3.68 8.55 17.69
C ALA A 82 2.92 8.16 16.41
N TYR A 83 3.64 8.17 15.27
CA TYR A 83 3.12 7.84 13.95
C TYR A 83 4.09 6.92 13.23
N ALA A 84 3.56 6.09 12.32
CA ALA A 84 4.35 5.31 11.38
C ALA A 84 3.56 5.06 10.09
N TRP A 85 4.23 5.13 8.95
CA TRP A 85 3.73 4.55 7.72
C TRP A 85 3.99 3.05 7.73
N ILE A 86 3.00 2.26 7.36
CA ILE A 86 3.13 0.82 7.13
C ILE A 86 2.78 0.59 5.67
N ILE A 87 3.71 -0.03 4.93
CA ILE A 87 3.52 -0.30 3.52
C ILE A 87 3.74 -1.78 3.20
N ASP A 88 2.85 -2.30 2.38
CA ASP A 88 3.04 -3.53 1.63
C ASP A 88 3.16 -3.14 0.16
N PRO A 89 4.36 -3.16 -0.39
CA PRO A 89 4.62 -2.61 -1.72
C PRO A 89 4.08 -3.47 -2.86
N LEU A 90 3.84 -4.76 -2.62
CA LEU A 90 3.19 -5.68 -3.55
C LEU A 90 2.54 -6.83 -2.78
N ASP A 91 1.31 -6.65 -2.34
CA ASP A 91 0.50 -7.72 -1.74
C ASP A 91 -0.04 -8.63 -2.84
N GLY A 92 0.21 -9.92 -2.70
CA GLY A 92 -0.11 -10.93 -3.72
C GLY A 92 1.05 -11.23 -4.68
N THR A 93 2.29 -11.37 -4.18
CA THR A 93 3.46 -11.70 -5.00
C THR A 93 3.27 -13.02 -5.77
N LYS A 94 2.57 -14.00 -5.20
CA LYS A 94 2.22 -15.25 -5.91
C LYS A 94 1.31 -14.99 -7.10
N GLU A 95 0.30 -14.17 -6.93
CA GLU A 95 -0.66 -13.74 -7.94
C GLU A 95 0.04 -12.97 -9.06
N PHE A 96 1.02 -12.14 -8.70
CA PHE A 96 1.90 -11.47 -9.64
C PHE A 96 2.69 -12.47 -10.48
N ILE A 97 3.33 -13.46 -9.85
CA ILE A 97 4.11 -14.50 -10.53
C ILE A 97 3.22 -15.35 -11.43
N TYR A 98 2.03 -15.76 -10.96
CA TYR A 98 1.05 -16.53 -11.75
C TYR A 98 0.32 -15.71 -12.80
N ARG A 99 0.57 -14.40 -12.87
CA ARG A 99 0.02 -13.48 -13.87
C ARG A 99 -1.50 -13.44 -13.92
N ASN A 100 -2.16 -13.60 -12.78
CA ASN A 100 -3.62 -13.55 -12.69
C ASN A 100 -4.18 -12.12 -12.44
N GLY A 101 -3.29 -11.13 -12.23
CA GLY A 101 -3.65 -9.72 -12.05
C GLY A 101 -4.23 -9.36 -10.69
N ARG A 102 -4.28 -10.28 -9.73
CA ARG A 102 -4.89 -10.07 -8.41
C ARG A 102 -3.86 -9.68 -7.36
N PHE A 103 -3.22 -8.55 -7.54
CA PHE A 103 -2.26 -8.01 -6.59
C PHE A 103 -2.51 -6.52 -6.39
N CYS A 104 -2.11 -6.00 -5.24
CA CYS A 104 -2.32 -4.61 -4.88
C CYS A 104 -1.12 -4.02 -4.13
N ILE A 105 -1.17 -2.70 -3.92
CA ILE A 105 -0.26 -1.96 -3.07
C ILE A 105 -1.07 -1.46 -1.88
N ASN A 106 -0.53 -1.59 -0.67
CA ASN A 106 -1.17 -1.11 0.54
C ASN A 106 -0.29 -0.06 1.23
N ILE A 107 -0.88 1.10 1.57
CA ILE A 107 -0.23 2.16 2.36
C ILE A 107 -1.17 2.52 3.51
N ALA A 108 -0.68 2.44 4.74
CA ALA A 108 -1.44 2.84 5.92
C ALA A 108 -0.64 3.81 6.79
N LEU A 109 -1.32 4.80 7.39
CA LEU A 109 -0.78 5.62 8.47
C LEU A 109 -1.36 5.15 9.80
N VAL A 110 -0.48 4.90 10.74
CA VAL A 110 -0.82 4.43 12.10
C VAL A 110 -0.44 5.49 13.11
N GLU A 111 -1.32 5.77 14.06
CA GLU A 111 -1.07 6.59 15.24
C GLU A 111 -1.16 5.73 16.50
N LYS A 112 -0.06 5.62 17.26
CA LYS A 112 0.00 4.85 18.51
C LYS A 112 -0.62 3.44 18.37
N GLY A 113 -0.25 2.74 17.30
CA GLY A 113 -0.73 1.38 17.02
C GLY A 113 -2.14 1.27 16.42
N LYS A 114 -2.82 2.38 16.14
CA LYS A 114 -4.16 2.39 15.54
C LYS A 114 -4.10 2.96 14.11
N PRO A 115 -4.64 2.28 13.10
CA PRO A 115 -4.72 2.82 11.75
C PRO A 115 -5.65 4.03 11.72
N ILE A 116 -5.18 5.14 11.14
CA ILE A 116 -5.92 6.40 11.02
C ILE A 116 -6.19 6.78 9.56
N PHE A 117 -5.41 6.23 8.64
CA PHE A 117 -5.58 6.36 7.19
C PHE A 117 -5.13 5.08 6.50
N GLY A 118 -5.77 4.73 5.40
CA GLY A 118 -5.37 3.64 4.53
C GLY A 118 -5.68 3.94 3.08
N MET A 119 -4.82 3.45 2.18
CA MET A 119 -5.00 3.50 0.73
C MET A 119 -4.55 2.20 0.10
N ILE A 120 -5.34 1.69 -0.83
CA ILE A 120 -5.10 0.44 -1.57
C ILE A 120 -5.19 0.74 -3.05
N ASN A 121 -4.22 0.27 -3.83
CA ASN A 121 -4.24 0.33 -5.30
C ASN A 121 -4.32 -1.08 -5.88
N SER A 122 -5.45 -1.44 -6.49
CA SER A 122 -5.58 -2.62 -7.34
C SER A 122 -4.97 -2.30 -8.71
N VAL A 123 -3.70 -2.64 -8.86
CA VAL A 123 -2.84 -2.17 -9.97
C VAL A 123 -3.40 -2.53 -11.34
N CYS A 124 -3.91 -3.75 -11.49
CA CYS A 124 -4.43 -4.23 -12.78
C CYS A 124 -5.83 -3.69 -13.11
N ASP A 125 -6.66 -3.43 -12.08
CA ASP A 125 -8.00 -2.90 -12.27
C ASP A 125 -8.01 -1.38 -12.47
N GLY A 126 -6.93 -0.69 -12.04
CA GLY A 126 -6.82 0.76 -12.05
C GLY A 126 -7.78 1.41 -11.05
N GLU A 127 -8.02 0.74 -9.93
CA GLU A 127 -8.87 1.22 -8.85
C GLU A 127 -8.04 1.52 -7.61
N ILE A 128 -8.26 2.70 -7.02
CA ILE A 128 -7.65 3.11 -5.76
C ILE A 128 -8.75 3.40 -4.75
N LEU A 129 -8.70 2.73 -3.61
CA LEU A 129 -9.59 2.99 -2.48
C LEU A 129 -8.80 3.66 -1.36
N TRP A 130 -9.42 4.63 -0.70
CA TRP A 130 -8.82 5.26 0.48
C TRP A 130 -9.87 5.55 1.54
N ALA A 131 -9.45 5.59 2.79
CA ALA A 131 -10.29 5.96 3.92
C ALA A 131 -9.48 6.53 5.08
N PHE A 132 -10.10 7.48 5.80
CA PHE A 132 -9.69 7.91 7.14
C PHE A 132 -10.55 7.25 8.21
N ALA A 133 -9.97 7.04 9.39
CA ALA A 133 -10.71 6.55 10.55
C ALA A 133 -11.83 7.53 11.01
N SER A 134 -11.74 8.82 10.63
CA SER A 134 -12.79 9.84 10.81
C SER A 134 -14.05 9.57 10.00
N GLY A 135 -13.98 8.71 8.99
CA GLY A 135 -15.12 8.33 8.14
C GLY A 135 -15.03 8.85 6.71
N GLU A 136 -14.14 9.80 6.42
CA GLU A 136 -13.89 10.23 5.04
C GLU A 136 -13.30 9.09 4.22
N LYS A 137 -13.82 8.89 3.02
CA LYS A 137 -13.40 7.81 2.12
C LYS A 137 -13.74 8.12 0.69
N GLY A 138 -12.99 7.52 -0.23
CA GLY A 138 -13.21 7.68 -1.66
C GLY A 138 -12.67 6.51 -2.47
N ILE A 139 -13.01 6.50 -3.73
CA ILE A 139 -12.50 5.59 -4.74
C ILE A 139 -12.11 6.39 -5.97
N VAL A 140 -10.96 6.04 -6.54
CA VAL A 140 -10.54 6.55 -7.85
C VAL A 140 -10.59 5.38 -8.83
N LYS A 141 -11.35 5.54 -9.91
CA LYS A 141 -11.45 4.56 -10.99
C LYS A 141 -11.01 5.19 -12.30
N LYS A 142 -9.99 4.59 -12.93
CA LYS A 142 -9.46 5.07 -14.21
C LYS A 142 -9.17 6.58 -14.20
N GLY A 143 -8.56 7.05 -13.10
CA GLY A 143 -8.17 8.46 -12.91
C GLY A 143 -9.32 9.42 -12.58
N LYS A 144 -10.55 8.92 -12.31
CA LYS A 144 -11.69 9.73 -11.87
C LYS A 144 -12.05 9.40 -10.43
N GLU A 145 -12.11 10.42 -9.60
CA GLU A 145 -12.59 10.27 -8.22
C GLU A 145 -14.10 10.12 -8.20
N GLU A 146 -14.58 9.08 -7.52
CA GLU A 146 -15.99 8.81 -7.30
C GLU A 146 -16.26 8.75 -5.78
N ALA A 147 -17.38 9.31 -5.34
CA ALA A 147 -17.79 9.12 -3.97
C ALA A 147 -18.16 7.65 -3.74
N LEU A 148 -17.59 7.02 -2.72
CA LEU A 148 -18.08 5.73 -2.23
C LEU A 148 -19.46 5.97 -1.61
N SER A 149 -20.51 5.90 -2.44
CA SER A 149 -21.89 5.83 -1.98
C SER A 149 -22.07 4.57 -1.16
N GLY A 150 -22.53 4.73 0.06
CA GLY A 150 -22.70 3.78 1.14
C GLY A 150 -22.44 2.31 0.83
N ILE A 151 -21.52 1.72 1.58
CA ILE A 151 -21.57 0.29 1.82
C ILE A 151 -22.94 0.05 2.44
N GLY A 152 -23.83 -0.63 1.71
CA GLY A 152 -25.16 -0.93 2.16
C GLY A 152 -25.17 -1.53 3.55
N GLU A 153 -26.31 -1.38 4.23
CA GLU A 153 -26.56 -1.83 5.60
C GLU A 153 -25.81 -3.10 5.96
N LYS A 154 -25.20 -3.11 7.15
CA LYS A 154 -24.43 -4.21 7.70
C LYS A 154 -25.02 -5.56 7.31
N SER A 155 -24.43 -6.24 6.35
CA SER A 155 -24.68 -7.66 6.16
C SER A 155 -24.29 -8.33 7.47
N SER A 156 -25.24 -8.96 8.13
CA SER A 156 -25.00 -9.72 9.37
C SER A 156 -24.14 -10.98 9.15
N LYS A 157 -23.63 -11.19 7.94
CA LYS A 157 -22.77 -12.31 7.58
C LYS A 157 -21.46 -11.80 6.99
N LEU A 158 -20.41 -11.91 7.79
CA LEU A 158 -19.02 -11.80 7.31
C LEU A 158 -18.81 -12.95 6.31
N ARG A 159 -18.58 -12.64 5.04
CA ARG A 159 -18.04 -13.60 4.08
C ARG A 159 -16.52 -13.45 4.11
N VAL A 160 -15.85 -14.39 4.74
CA VAL A 160 -14.40 -14.58 4.60
C VAL A 160 -14.21 -15.39 3.31
N ALA A 161 -13.47 -14.81 2.37
CA ALA A 161 -13.03 -15.49 1.16
C ALA A 161 -11.83 -16.38 1.46
#